data_76efb9f7de6e9863cf04187355ae4619
#
_entry.id   76efb9f7de6e9863cf04187355ae4619
#
_cell.length_a   1.000
_cell.length_b   1.000
_cell.length_c   1.000
_cell.angle_alpha   90.00
_cell.angle_beta   90.00
_cell.angle_gamma   90.00
#
_symmetry.space_group_name_H-M   'P 1'
#
loop_
_entity.id
_entity.type
_entity.pdbx_description
1 polymer ?
#
loop_
_entity_poly.entity_id
_entity_poly.type
_entity_poly.pdbx_seq_one_letter_code
_entity_poly.pdbx_strand_id
1 'polypeptide(L)'
;MKQIVIEDKKYDIDCNAWTYVLHKKLFNKGIMQDIHVLQNYIITQTIKANELKQKLPNLTEEQVNEQVSRFMNEYIDDFVEAITRIAYTLMCTANEKMVSYEEFLKGIKNFKIDDDWIVEVTEIAVDCFC
;
A
#
# COMPACT_ATOMS: atom_id res chain seq x y z
N MET A 1 -2.14 -9.27 -17.51
CA MET A 1 -1.38 -9.63 -16.29
C MET A 1 -0.19 -8.73 -16.15
N LYS A 2 0.05 -8.21 -14.95
CA LYS A 2 1.18 -7.35 -14.65
C LYS A 2 2.16 -8.06 -13.75
N GLN A 3 3.36 -7.53 -13.64
CA GLN A 3 4.37 -8.02 -12.70
C GLN A 3 4.84 -6.88 -11.81
N ILE A 4 5.13 -7.20 -10.56
CA ILE A 4 5.82 -6.29 -9.64
C ILE A 4 7.09 -6.96 -9.15
N VAL A 5 8.06 -6.14 -8.77
CA VAL A 5 9.36 -6.61 -8.28
C VAL A 5 9.51 -6.18 -6.83
N ILE A 6 9.72 -7.15 -5.94
CA ILE A 6 9.98 -6.89 -4.53
C ILE A 6 11.31 -7.57 -4.19
N GLU A 7 12.33 -6.78 -3.86
CA GLU A 7 13.66 -7.27 -3.48
C GLU A 7 14.20 -8.32 -4.47
N ASP A 8 14.21 -7.95 -5.76
CA ASP A 8 14.71 -8.78 -6.88
C ASP A 8 13.85 -9.99 -7.23
N LYS A 9 12.75 -10.22 -6.52
CA LYS A 9 11.78 -11.25 -6.89
C LYS A 9 10.65 -10.66 -7.70
N LYS A 10 10.31 -11.34 -8.79
CA LYS A 10 9.18 -10.96 -9.65
C LYS A 10 7.94 -11.72 -9.25
N TYR A 11 6.84 -11.00 -9.13
CA TYR A 11 5.53 -11.59 -8.83
C TYR A 11 4.55 -11.20 -9.90
N ASP A 12 3.81 -12.18 -10.40
CA ASP A 12 2.66 -11.91 -11.25
C ASP A 12 1.52 -11.42 -10.39
N ILE A 13 0.81 -10.43 -10.87
CA ILE A 13 -0.39 -9.93 -10.20
C ILE A 13 -1.52 -9.81 -11.20
N ASP A 14 -2.73 -9.96 -10.72
CA ASP A 14 -3.93 -9.81 -11.53
C ASP A 14 -5.07 -9.26 -10.69
N CYS A 15 -6.06 -8.70 -11.36
CA CYS A 15 -7.18 -8.03 -10.72
C CYS A 15 -8.45 -8.26 -11.54
N ASN A 16 -9.43 -8.90 -10.91
CA ASN A 16 -10.73 -9.19 -11.53
C ASN A 16 -11.80 -9.34 -10.45
N ALA A 17 -12.99 -9.77 -10.82
CA ALA A 17 -14.08 -9.95 -9.86
C ALA A 17 -13.74 -10.93 -8.75
N TRP A 18 -12.96 -11.96 -9.05
CA TRP A 18 -12.52 -12.95 -8.05
C TRP A 18 -11.68 -12.32 -6.95
N THR A 19 -10.93 -11.26 -7.27
CA THR A 19 -10.07 -10.56 -6.29
C THR A 19 -10.88 -10.06 -5.10
N TYR A 20 -12.08 -9.52 -5.33
CA TYR A 20 -12.99 -9.08 -4.24
C TYR A 20 -13.32 -10.22 -3.28
N VAL A 21 -13.73 -11.34 -3.84
CA VAL A 21 -14.14 -12.52 -3.07
C VAL A 21 -12.95 -13.13 -2.34
N LEU A 22 -11.83 -13.23 -3.04
CA LEU A 22 -10.60 -13.79 -2.50
C LEU A 22 -10.08 -13.00 -1.31
N HIS A 23 -10.07 -11.67 -1.40
CA HIS A 23 -9.63 -10.82 -0.31
C HIS A 23 -10.46 -11.05 0.96
N LYS A 24 -11.78 -11.12 0.80
CA LYS A 24 -12.69 -11.40 1.92
C LYS A 24 -12.42 -12.78 2.53
N LYS A 25 -12.16 -13.78 1.70
CA LYS A 25 -11.85 -15.14 2.16
C LYS A 25 -10.52 -15.19 2.91
N LEU A 26 -9.51 -14.50 2.41
CA LEU A 26 -8.17 -14.53 3.00
C LEU A 26 -8.11 -13.78 4.32
N PHE A 27 -8.77 -12.63 4.42
CA PHE A 27 -8.56 -11.68 5.50
C PHE A 27 -9.82 -11.33 6.30
N ASN A 28 -10.96 -11.87 5.93
CA ASN A 28 -12.25 -11.54 6.54
C ASN A 28 -12.55 -10.03 6.52
N LYS A 29 -12.05 -9.36 5.49
CA LYS A 29 -12.20 -7.93 5.25
C LYS A 29 -12.51 -7.68 3.79
N GLY A 30 -13.32 -6.66 3.49
CA GLY A 30 -13.53 -6.23 2.12
C GLY A 30 -12.30 -5.50 1.58
N ILE A 31 -11.97 -5.75 0.30
CA ILE A 31 -10.81 -5.07 -0.31
C ILE A 31 -10.99 -3.55 -0.34
N MET A 32 -12.24 -3.08 -0.49
CA MET A 32 -12.51 -1.65 -0.50
C MET A 32 -12.23 -0.98 0.85
N GLN A 33 -12.38 -1.72 1.95
CA GLN A 33 -11.99 -1.20 3.26
C GLN A 33 -10.49 -0.92 3.32
N ASP A 34 -9.69 -1.84 2.81
CA ASP A 34 -8.24 -1.66 2.77
C ASP A 34 -7.83 -0.56 1.78
N ILE A 35 -8.49 -0.47 0.63
CA ILE A 35 -8.23 0.60 -0.33
C ILE A 35 -8.54 1.98 0.28
N HIS A 36 -9.62 2.09 1.04
CA HIS A 36 -9.94 3.35 1.72
C HIS A 36 -8.87 3.74 2.73
N VAL A 37 -8.26 2.76 3.41
CA VAL A 37 -7.12 3.04 4.31
C VAL A 37 -5.96 3.66 3.53
N LEU A 38 -5.65 3.11 2.34
CA LEU A 38 -4.59 3.66 1.48
C LEU A 38 -4.91 5.08 1.04
N GLN A 39 -6.13 5.31 0.57
CA GLN A 39 -6.56 6.62 0.10
C GLN A 39 -6.54 7.65 1.23
N ASN A 40 -7.04 7.29 2.41
CA ASN A 40 -7.05 8.18 3.56
C ASN A 40 -5.63 8.53 4.01
N TYR A 41 -4.71 7.58 3.95
CA TYR A 41 -3.30 7.85 4.26
C TYR A 41 -2.72 8.91 3.33
N ILE A 42 -2.93 8.74 2.02
CA ILE A 42 -2.41 9.67 1.01
C ILE A 42 -3.04 11.06 1.17
N ILE A 43 -4.36 11.12 1.35
CA ILE A 43 -5.09 12.38 1.51
C ILE A 43 -4.61 13.11 2.78
N THR A 44 -4.50 12.40 3.89
CA THR A 44 -4.06 12.98 5.17
C THR A 44 -2.64 13.53 5.06
N GLN A 45 -1.76 12.78 4.41
CA GLN A 45 -0.38 13.20 4.16
C GLN A 45 -0.34 14.49 3.33
N THR A 46 -1.12 14.55 2.27
CA THR A 46 -1.18 15.72 1.38
C THR A 46 -1.73 16.95 2.11
N ILE A 47 -2.80 16.78 2.88
CA ILE A 47 -3.41 17.88 3.66
C ILE A 47 -2.38 18.43 4.66
N LYS A 48 -1.68 17.55 5.36
CA LYS A 48 -0.69 17.98 6.34
C LYS A 48 0.47 18.73 5.70
N ALA A 49 0.95 18.25 4.55
CA ALA A 49 2.03 18.93 3.81
C ALA A 49 1.59 20.33 3.38
N ASN A 50 0.39 20.48 2.84
CA ASN A 50 -0.15 21.76 2.40
C ASN A 50 -0.36 22.72 3.58
N GLU A 51 -0.86 22.21 4.69
CA GLU A 51 -1.05 22.99 5.92
C GLU A 51 0.27 23.56 6.42
N LEU A 52 1.33 22.76 6.46
CA LEU A 52 2.65 23.20 6.88
C LEU A 52 3.22 24.27 5.96
N LYS A 53 3.06 24.08 4.64
CA LYS A 53 3.54 25.06 3.65
C LYS A 53 2.84 26.41 3.79
N GLN A 54 1.57 26.42 4.13
CA GLN A 54 0.79 27.65 4.33
C GLN A 54 1.15 28.35 5.63
N LYS A 55 1.26 27.60 6.74
CA LYS A 55 1.52 28.15 8.07
C LYS A 55 2.99 28.52 8.29
N LEU A 56 3.89 27.79 7.69
CA LEU A 56 5.34 27.93 7.88
C LEU A 56 6.05 27.98 6.52
N PRO A 57 5.85 29.10 5.77
CA PRO A 57 6.37 29.19 4.38
C PRO A 57 7.88 29.18 4.27
N ASN A 58 8.60 29.38 5.38
CA ASN A 58 10.06 29.39 5.40
C ASN A 58 10.69 27.98 5.54
N LEU A 59 9.87 26.96 5.75
CA LEU A 59 10.38 25.59 5.83
C LEU A 59 10.86 25.11 4.47
N THR A 60 12.00 24.42 4.46
CA THR A 60 12.48 23.74 3.26
C THR A 60 11.57 22.55 2.97
N GLU A 61 11.61 22.05 1.74
CA GLU A 61 10.87 20.86 1.36
C GLU A 61 11.25 19.66 2.24
N GLU A 62 12.53 19.51 2.53
CA GLU A 62 13.03 18.46 3.42
C GLU A 62 12.44 18.57 4.83
N GLN A 63 12.36 19.78 5.38
CA GLN A 63 11.77 20.02 6.70
C GLN A 63 10.27 19.71 6.71
N VAL A 64 9.56 20.08 5.65
CA VAL A 64 8.13 19.74 5.51
C VAL A 64 7.95 18.22 5.50
N ASN A 65 8.75 17.52 4.69
CA ASN A 65 8.68 16.06 4.59
C ASN A 65 8.96 15.38 5.93
N GLU A 66 9.93 15.87 6.68
CA GLU A 66 10.24 15.33 8.00
C GLU A 66 9.08 15.48 8.99
N GLN A 67 8.47 16.66 9.03
CA GLN A 67 7.33 16.90 9.92
C GLN A 67 6.10 16.10 9.51
N VAL A 68 5.86 15.95 8.20
CA VAL A 68 4.79 15.11 7.69
C VAL A 68 5.01 13.66 8.11
N SER A 69 6.23 13.14 7.97
CA SER A 69 6.56 11.78 8.37
C SER A 69 6.28 11.53 9.85
N ARG A 70 6.65 12.46 10.71
CA ARG A 70 6.38 12.36 12.15
C ARG A 70 4.87 12.34 12.45
N PHE A 71 4.14 13.22 11.78
CA PHE A 71 2.68 13.27 11.93
C PHE A 71 2.01 11.97 11.48
N MET A 72 2.53 11.35 10.42
CA MET A 72 1.95 10.15 9.84
C MET A 72 2.30 8.86 10.60
N ASN A 73 3.19 8.91 11.59
CA ASN A 73 3.63 7.71 12.30
C ASN A 73 2.48 6.90 12.91
N GLU A 74 1.44 7.55 13.40
CA GLU A 74 0.30 6.84 13.99
C GLU A 74 -0.57 6.12 12.95
N TYR A 75 -0.42 6.46 11.66
CA TYR A 75 -1.20 5.87 10.57
C TYR A 75 -0.43 4.79 9.79
N ILE A 76 0.87 4.65 10.04
CA ILE A 76 1.73 3.76 9.25
C ILE A 76 1.32 2.30 9.38
N ASP A 77 1.04 1.84 10.58
CA ASP A 77 0.71 0.44 10.82
C ASP A 77 -0.52 0.00 10.02
N ASP A 78 -1.57 0.81 10.02
CA ASP A 78 -2.77 0.52 9.26
C ASP A 78 -2.50 0.50 7.75
N PHE A 79 -1.68 1.45 7.28
CA PHE A 79 -1.28 1.50 5.87
C PHE A 79 -0.50 0.25 5.47
N VAL A 80 0.49 -0.15 6.27
CA VAL A 80 1.31 -1.34 6.01
C VAL A 80 0.44 -2.60 5.95
N GLU A 81 -0.47 -2.75 6.90
CA GLU A 81 -1.38 -3.89 6.90
C GLU A 81 -2.26 -3.91 5.65
N ALA A 82 -2.84 -2.77 5.29
CA ALA A 82 -3.72 -2.67 4.14
C ALA A 82 -2.98 -2.96 2.82
N ILE A 83 -1.81 -2.34 2.60
CA ILE A 83 -1.08 -2.49 1.35
C ILE A 83 -0.55 -3.91 1.17
N THR A 84 -0.07 -4.54 2.24
CA THR A 84 0.44 -5.90 2.15
C THR A 84 -0.67 -6.91 1.90
N ARG A 85 -1.84 -6.72 2.50
CA ARG A 85 -3.00 -7.58 2.22
C ARG A 85 -3.44 -7.46 0.77
N ILE A 86 -3.52 -6.24 0.25
CA ILE A 86 -3.91 -6.00 -1.15
C ILE A 86 -2.90 -6.64 -2.09
N ALA A 87 -1.61 -6.39 -1.88
CA ALA A 87 -0.55 -6.97 -2.71
C ALA A 87 -0.64 -8.50 -2.75
N TYR A 88 -0.79 -9.11 -1.59
CA TYR A 88 -0.90 -10.56 -1.50
C TYR A 88 -2.13 -11.09 -2.26
N THR A 89 -3.27 -10.43 -2.13
CA THR A 89 -4.49 -10.83 -2.82
C THR A 89 -4.34 -10.74 -4.34
N LEU A 90 -3.68 -9.70 -4.85
CA LEU A 90 -3.39 -9.56 -6.28
C LEU A 90 -2.47 -10.68 -6.77
N MET A 91 -1.50 -11.07 -5.97
CA MET A 91 -0.60 -12.19 -6.28
C MET A 91 -1.36 -13.51 -6.29
N CYS A 92 -2.22 -13.75 -5.31
CA CYS A 92 -3.04 -14.96 -5.26
C CYS A 92 -4.06 -15.02 -6.39
N THR A 93 -4.55 -13.88 -6.86
CA THR A 93 -5.42 -13.82 -8.03
C THR A 93 -4.70 -14.33 -9.27
N ALA A 94 -3.42 -13.98 -9.42
CA ALA A 94 -2.60 -14.41 -10.56
C ALA A 94 -2.03 -15.81 -10.40
N ASN A 95 -1.82 -16.28 -9.16
CA ASN A 95 -1.15 -17.56 -8.89
C ASN A 95 -1.77 -18.26 -7.69
N GLU A 96 -2.53 -19.32 -7.93
CA GLU A 96 -3.19 -20.10 -6.88
C GLU A 96 -2.20 -20.81 -5.94
N LYS A 97 -0.95 -20.94 -6.35
CA LYS A 97 0.08 -21.64 -5.58
C LYS A 97 1.01 -20.70 -4.82
N MET A 98 0.55 -19.49 -4.53
CA MET A 98 1.34 -18.57 -3.71
C MET A 98 1.62 -19.16 -2.33
N VAL A 99 2.81 -18.83 -1.78
CA VAL A 99 3.12 -19.11 -0.39
C VAL A 99 2.11 -18.42 0.53
N SER A 100 2.09 -18.79 1.80
CA SER A 100 1.16 -18.17 2.75
C SER A 100 1.46 -16.67 2.93
N TYR A 101 0.47 -15.94 3.41
CA TYR A 101 0.64 -14.50 3.69
C TYR A 101 1.80 -14.26 4.66
N GLU A 102 1.90 -15.07 5.71
CA GLU A 102 2.99 -14.97 6.67
C GLU A 102 4.36 -15.19 6.02
N GLU A 103 4.49 -16.21 5.19
CA GLU A 103 5.74 -16.48 4.47
C GLU A 103 6.09 -15.36 3.49
N PHE A 104 5.07 -14.80 2.81
CA PHE A 104 5.27 -13.66 1.94
C PHE A 104 5.87 -12.48 2.72
N LEU A 105 5.27 -12.13 3.86
CA LEU A 105 5.75 -11.00 4.67
C LEU A 105 7.15 -11.25 5.22
N LYS A 106 7.42 -12.45 5.71
CA LYS A 106 8.75 -12.81 6.23
C LYS A 106 9.83 -12.80 5.16
N GLY A 107 9.44 -12.95 3.90
CA GLY A 107 10.36 -12.88 2.78
C GLY A 107 10.81 -11.46 2.44
N ILE A 108 10.11 -10.44 2.91
CA ILE A 108 10.48 -9.04 2.67
C ILE A 108 11.42 -8.60 3.79
N LYS A 109 12.73 -8.50 3.48
CA LYS A 109 13.76 -8.26 4.48
C LYS A 109 13.96 -6.78 4.79
N ASN A 110 13.78 -5.90 3.78
CA ASN A 110 13.97 -4.46 3.91
C ASN A 110 12.71 -3.72 3.49
N PHE A 111 11.71 -3.75 4.37
CA PHE A 111 10.43 -3.09 4.10
C PHE A 111 10.59 -1.57 4.25
N LYS A 112 10.27 -0.84 3.18
CA LYS A 112 10.22 0.62 3.20
C LYS A 112 8.90 1.07 2.60
N ILE A 113 8.21 1.95 3.30
CA ILE A 113 6.87 2.41 2.93
C ILE A 113 6.83 3.14 1.59
N ASP A 114 7.95 3.71 1.16
CA ASP A 114 8.09 4.45 -0.09
C ASP A 114 8.72 3.64 -1.22
N ASP A 115 8.87 2.32 -1.06
CA ASP A 115 9.39 1.46 -2.12
C ASP A 115 8.51 1.52 -3.37
N ASP A 116 9.14 1.38 -4.53
CA ASP A 116 8.45 1.45 -5.82
C ASP A 116 7.29 0.48 -5.94
N TRP A 117 7.45 -0.76 -5.42
CA TRP A 117 6.39 -1.76 -5.51
C TRP A 117 5.15 -1.35 -4.72
N ILE A 118 5.31 -0.62 -3.61
CA ILE A 118 4.19 -0.14 -2.81
C ILE A 118 3.41 0.92 -3.59
N VAL A 119 4.12 1.84 -4.24
CA VAL A 119 3.50 2.86 -5.10
C VAL A 119 2.76 2.19 -6.25
N GLU A 120 3.39 1.23 -6.92
CA GLU A 120 2.77 0.50 -8.04
C GLU A 120 1.50 -0.24 -7.62
N VAL A 121 1.54 -0.97 -6.50
CA VAL A 121 0.37 -1.71 -5.99
C VAL A 121 -0.75 -0.74 -5.62
N THR A 122 -0.43 0.39 -5.01
CA THR A 122 -1.43 1.41 -4.67
C THR A 122 -2.13 1.93 -5.92
N GLU A 123 -1.36 2.26 -6.96
CA GLU A 123 -1.91 2.75 -8.23
C GLU A 123 -2.78 1.69 -8.90
N ILE A 124 -2.32 0.45 -8.95
CA ILE A 124 -3.06 -0.65 -9.55
C ILE A 124 -4.37 -0.90 -8.81
N ALA A 125 -4.33 -0.90 -7.48
CA ALA A 125 -5.53 -1.11 -6.67
C ALA A 125 -6.56 0.00 -6.90
N VAL A 126 -6.13 1.25 -6.91
CA VAL A 126 -7.03 2.38 -7.16
C VAL A 126 -7.63 2.30 -8.56
N ASP A 127 -6.81 2.02 -9.59
CA ASP A 127 -7.28 1.91 -10.97
C ASP A 127 -8.27 0.77 -11.17
N CYS A 128 -8.05 -0.37 -10.50
CA CYS A 128 -8.91 -1.54 -10.65
C CYS A 128 -10.23 -1.45 -9.90
N PHE A 129 -10.24 -0.80 -8.74
CA PHE A 129 -11.38 -0.86 -7.82
C PHE A 129 -12.08 0.48 -7.59
N CYS A 130 -11.51 1.56 -8.09
CA CYS A 130 -12.10 2.91 -8.01
C CYS A 130 -12.27 3.56 -9.43
#